data_ca243006efd7a78c276e20df5c6e7e1b
#
_entry.id   ca243006efd7a78c276e20df5c6e7e1b
#
_cell.length_a   1.000
_cell.length_b   1.000
_cell.length_c   1.000
_cell.angle_alpha   90.00
_cell.angle_beta   90.00
_cell.angle_gamma   90.00
#
_symmetry.space_group_name_H-M   'P 1'
#
loop_
_entity.id
_entity.type
_entity.pdbx_description
1 polymer ?
#
loop_
_entity_poly.entity_id
_entity_poly.type
_entity_poly.pdbx_seq_one_letter_code
_entity_poly.pdbx_strand_id
1 'polypeptide(L)'
;MDIDLVYLWVNGNDPKWQAKRDACIGRPTERQENCKGRYADSGELKYSLRSIEMYAPWIRKIFIVTDDQKPEWLNTENPKIQVVDHKEIMPAESLPCFNSTLIEHYLDKIPGLSEHFLFSNDDMYINQPVTPATFFAADGLPILYMNRKPFRKLALWFRDNVKGKPLSMYLKIIRNAAELVEKYYGTYYGCKPHHNIDSYLKSTITFTNRKFEKEFSPMVPHHVRAADDVQRSVYSYVALAEKKGHLHYVSHKHSFRLHIDNHKLYEKFEQYNPVFFCMNDSEFANDADRKAAIDFLESKFPKKSEFEK
;
A
#
# COMPACT_ATOMS: atom_id res chain seq x y z
N MET A 1 -3.72 22.02 -8.48
CA MET A 1 -3.33 21.13 -7.34
C MET A 1 -2.27 20.18 -7.85
N ASP A 2 -1.10 20.23 -7.25
CA ASP A 2 -0.01 19.29 -7.56
C ASP A 2 -0.25 17.99 -6.79
N ILE A 3 -0.31 16.86 -7.51
CA ILE A 3 -0.54 15.56 -6.91
C ILE A 3 0.59 14.63 -7.33
N ASP A 4 1.27 14.06 -6.36
CA ASP A 4 2.32 13.06 -6.56
C ASP A 4 1.81 11.65 -6.32
N LEU A 5 2.58 10.66 -6.77
CA LEU A 5 2.32 9.25 -6.49
C LEU A 5 3.55 8.63 -5.84
N VAL A 6 3.34 7.87 -4.77
CA VAL A 6 4.39 7.16 -4.05
C VAL A 6 4.14 5.66 -4.15
N TYR A 7 5.15 4.93 -4.60
CA TYR A 7 5.20 3.47 -4.57
C TYR A 7 6.16 2.98 -3.51
N LEU A 8 5.82 1.88 -2.84
CA LEU A 8 6.81 1.00 -2.24
C LEU A 8 7.11 -0.13 -3.20
N TRP A 9 8.40 -0.38 -3.44
CA TRP A 9 8.83 -1.46 -4.32
C TRP A 9 10.10 -2.13 -3.82
N VAL A 10 10.18 -3.44 -4.01
CA VAL A 10 11.35 -4.25 -3.71
C VAL A 10 11.43 -5.42 -4.69
N ASN A 11 12.65 -5.71 -5.17
CA ASN A 11 12.93 -6.98 -5.84
C ASN A 11 13.44 -8.00 -4.83
N GLY A 12 12.55 -8.79 -4.27
CA GLY A 12 12.92 -9.87 -3.35
C GLY A 12 13.61 -11.06 -4.01
N ASN A 13 13.77 -11.06 -5.35
CA ASN A 13 14.57 -12.05 -6.07
C ASN A 13 16.05 -11.65 -6.12
N ASP A 14 16.41 -10.41 -5.74
CA ASP A 14 17.80 -9.95 -5.70
C ASP A 14 18.58 -10.67 -4.59
N PRO A 15 19.64 -11.43 -4.94
CA PRO A 15 20.45 -12.16 -3.95
C PRO A 15 21.11 -11.26 -2.90
N LYS A 16 21.47 -10.02 -3.26
CA LYS A 16 22.07 -9.06 -2.32
C LYS A 16 21.05 -8.61 -1.29
N TRP A 17 19.84 -8.32 -1.73
CA TRP A 17 18.74 -7.95 -0.83
C TRP A 17 18.36 -9.14 0.08
N GLN A 18 18.28 -10.36 -0.47
CA GLN A 18 18.01 -11.57 0.32
C GLN A 18 19.09 -11.79 1.39
N ALA A 19 20.37 -11.67 1.03
CA ALA A 19 21.48 -11.80 1.98
C ALA A 19 21.41 -10.73 3.08
N LYS A 20 21.09 -9.47 2.74
CA LYS A 20 20.87 -8.37 3.70
C LYS A 20 19.75 -8.70 4.67
N ARG A 21 18.61 -9.18 4.15
CA ARG A 21 17.46 -9.57 4.97
C ARG A 21 17.81 -10.72 5.91
N ASP A 22 18.39 -11.79 5.38
CA ASP A 22 18.72 -12.99 6.15
C ASP A 22 19.78 -12.71 7.24
N ALA A 23 20.71 -11.79 6.99
CA ALA A 23 21.67 -11.33 7.99
C ALA A 23 21.00 -10.52 9.12
N CYS A 24 19.97 -9.73 8.79
CA CYS A 24 19.28 -8.87 9.75
C CYS A 24 18.30 -9.65 10.64
N ILE A 25 17.48 -10.51 10.06
CA ILE A 25 16.34 -11.14 10.75
C ILE A 25 16.45 -12.65 10.92
N GLY A 26 17.52 -13.26 10.41
CA GLY A 26 17.63 -14.69 10.27
C GLY A 26 16.66 -15.23 9.17
N ARG A 27 16.61 -16.55 9.03
CA ARG A 27 15.64 -17.17 8.10
C ARG A 27 14.26 -17.17 8.76
N PRO A 28 13.26 -16.48 8.17
CA PRO A 28 11.92 -16.48 8.72
C PRO A 28 11.36 -17.90 8.82
N THR A 29 10.76 -18.22 9.96
CA THR A 29 10.20 -19.54 10.24
C THR A 29 8.73 -19.64 9.88
N GLU A 30 7.99 -18.52 9.87
CA GLU A 30 6.57 -18.51 9.54
C GLU A 30 6.33 -18.51 8.03
N ARG A 31 5.49 -19.45 7.58
CA ARG A 31 5.16 -19.66 6.16
C ARG A 31 4.60 -18.40 5.47
N GLN A 32 3.79 -17.61 6.19
CA GLN A 32 3.21 -16.36 5.65
C GLN A 32 4.25 -15.24 5.48
N GLU A 33 5.29 -15.20 6.30
CA GLU A 33 6.37 -14.21 6.21
C GLU A 33 7.39 -14.55 5.13
N ASN A 34 7.46 -15.83 4.77
CA ASN A 34 8.37 -16.39 3.77
C ASN A 34 7.66 -16.75 2.45
N CYS A 35 6.40 -16.40 2.26
CA CYS A 35 5.76 -16.74 1.00
C CYS A 35 6.47 -16.00 -0.16
N LYS A 36 6.79 -16.75 -1.22
CA LYS A 36 7.48 -16.26 -2.41
C LYS A 36 6.82 -15.00 -2.99
N GLY A 37 5.48 -14.96 -2.98
CA GLY A 37 4.69 -13.86 -3.51
C GLY A 37 4.75 -12.54 -2.72
N ARG A 38 5.33 -12.52 -1.50
CA ARG A 38 5.36 -11.28 -0.71
C ARG A 38 6.40 -10.27 -1.17
N TYR A 39 7.52 -10.75 -1.68
CA TYR A 39 8.67 -9.94 -2.09
C TYR A 39 9.10 -10.24 -3.53
N ALA A 40 8.48 -11.24 -4.18
CA ALA A 40 8.78 -11.56 -5.57
C ALA A 40 8.36 -10.36 -6.44
N ASP A 41 9.27 -9.94 -7.32
CA ASP A 41 8.96 -9.01 -8.40
C ASP A 41 8.78 -9.83 -9.69
N SER A 42 7.57 -9.83 -10.22
CA SER A 42 7.23 -10.41 -11.52
C SER A 42 7.01 -9.32 -12.58
N GLY A 43 7.37 -8.07 -12.26
CA GLY A 43 7.24 -6.91 -13.14
C GLY A 43 5.93 -6.15 -12.98
N GLU A 44 5.24 -6.32 -11.86
CA GLU A 44 3.95 -5.69 -11.56
C GLU A 44 4.03 -4.17 -11.65
N LEU A 45 5.08 -3.55 -11.07
CA LEU A 45 5.30 -2.10 -11.09
C LEU A 45 5.29 -1.54 -12.51
N LYS A 46 5.83 -2.26 -13.49
CA LYS A 46 5.86 -1.82 -14.89
C LYS A 46 4.44 -1.59 -15.42
N TYR A 47 3.53 -2.53 -15.19
CA TYR A 47 2.14 -2.42 -15.64
C TYR A 47 1.35 -1.41 -14.81
N SER A 48 1.66 -1.28 -13.51
CA SER A 48 1.09 -0.23 -12.70
C SER A 48 1.43 1.15 -13.25
N LEU A 49 2.69 1.40 -13.61
CA LEU A 49 3.13 2.65 -14.24
C LEU A 49 2.48 2.87 -15.62
N ARG A 50 2.30 1.83 -16.44
CA ARG A 50 1.55 1.93 -17.69
C ARG A 50 0.10 2.36 -17.45
N SER A 51 -0.55 1.82 -16.39
CA SER A 51 -1.90 2.21 -16.01
C SER A 51 -1.99 3.68 -15.57
N ILE A 52 -0.95 4.17 -14.87
CA ILE A 52 -0.83 5.57 -14.45
C ILE A 52 -0.70 6.49 -15.66
N GLU A 53 0.20 6.19 -16.59
CA GLU A 53 0.35 6.99 -17.80
C GLU A 53 -0.95 7.04 -18.61
N MET A 54 -1.63 5.90 -18.72
CA MET A 54 -2.86 5.77 -19.51
C MET A 54 -4.04 6.50 -18.90
N TYR A 55 -4.24 6.43 -17.59
CA TYR A 55 -5.48 6.85 -16.93
C TYR A 55 -5.34 8.01 -15.94
N ALA A 56 -4.11 8.34 -15.53
CA ALA A 56 -3.81 9.44 -14.61
C ALA A 56 -2.59 10.27 -15.03
N PRO A 57 -2.49 10.73 -16.32
CA PRO A 57 -1.32 11.44 -16.85
C PRO A 57 -1.05 12.80 -16.15
N TRP A 58 -2.03 13.28 -15.39
CA TRP A 58 -1.97 14.51 -14.59
C TRP A 58 -1.10 14.39 -13.31
N ILE A 59 -0.61 13.19 -12.95
CA ILE A 59 0.32 13.02 -11.83
C ILE A 59 1.61 13.79 -12.13
N ARG A 60 2.03 14.62 -11.14
CA ARG A 60 3.19 15.51 -11.26
C ARG A 60 4.50 14.74 -11.19
N LYS A 61 4.70 13.96 -10.12
CA LYS A 61 5.88 13.11 -9.88
C LYS A 61 5.50 11.77 -9.33
N ILE A 62 6.35 10.80 -9.59
CA ILE A 62 6.24 9.42 -9.12
C ILE A 62 7.51 9.10 -8.33
N PHE A 63 7.33 8.83 -7.04
CA PHE A 63 8.39 8.43 -6.13
C PHE A 63 8.36 6.91 -5.93
N ILE A 64 9.48 6.24 -6.15
CA ILE A 64 9.63 4.80 -5.93
C ILE A 64 10.54 4.63 -4.73
N VAL A 65 9.95 4.30 -3.59
CA VAL A 65 10.65 4.08 -2.32
C VAL A 65 11.12 2.64 -2.26
N THR A 66 12.42 2.44 -2.03
CA THR A 66 13.08 1.13 -2.13
C THR A 66 14.30 1.03 -1.22
N ASP A 67 14.92 -0.15 -1.13
CA ASP A 67 16.09 -0.43 -0.30
C ASP A 67 17.32 -0.68 -1.18
N ASP A 68 18.01 0.40 -1.59
CA ASP A 68 19.22 0.36 -2.41
C ASP A 68 19.04 -0.42 -3.72
N GLN A 69 17.84 -0.38 -4.29
CA GLN A 69 17.47 -1.10 -5.51
C GLN A 69 16.89 -0.15 -6.55
N LYS A 70 16.84 -0.62 -7.79
CA LYS A 70 16.22 0.08 -8.91
C LYS A 70 15.83 -0.94 -9.99
N PRO A 71 14.59 -0.93 -10.52
CA PRO A 71 14.25 -1.78 -11.66
C PRO A 71 15.14 -1.46 -12.85
N GLU A 72 15.74 -2.48 -13.48
CA GLU A 72 16.65 -2.29 -14.62
C GLU A 72 15.97 -1.62 -15.82
N TRP A 73 14.69 -1.94 -16.03
CA TRP A 73 13.87 -1.41 -17.12
C TRP A 73 13.38 0.03 -16.87
N LEU A 74 13.48 0.55 -15.64
CA LEU A 74 12.97 1.87 -15.30
C LEU A 74 13.81 2.98 -15.92
N ASN A 75 13.14 3.91 -16.61
CA ASN A 75 13.74 5.13 -17.15
C ASN A 75 13.85 6.21 -16.06
N THR A 76 14.96 6.23 -15.34
CA THR A 76 15.22 7.23 -14.27
C THR A 76 15.63 8.61 -14.80
N GLU A 77 15.81 8.76 -16.12
CA GLU A 77 16.04 10.07 -16.75
C GLU A 77 14.71 10.83 -16.99
N ASN A 78 13.57 10.14 -16.90
CA ASN A 78 12.28 10.80 -16.99
C ASN A 78 12.07 11.73 -15.78
N PRO A 79 11.81 13.05 -16.00
CA PRO A 79 11.72 14.04 -14.92
C PRO A 79 10.59 13.79 -13.92
N LYS A 80 9.61 12.95 -14.27
CA LYS A 80 8.56 12.54 -13.36
C LYS A 80 8.98 11.45 -12.39
N ILE A 81 10.03 10.66 -12.69
CA ILE A 81 10.46 9.54 -11.87
C ILE A 81 11.54 9.95 -10.88
N GLN A 82 11.36 9.59 -9.63
CA GLN A 82 12.37 9.74 -8.59
C GLN A 82 12.42 8.46 -7.74
N VAL A 83 13.59 7.84 -7.70
CA VAL A 83 13.87 6.72 -6.78
C VAL A 83 14.32 7.32 -5.45
N VAL A 84 13.77 6.81 -4.34
CA VAL A 84 14.05 7.27 -2.96
C VAL A 84 14.51 6.06 -2.16
N ASP A 85 15.68 6.13 -1.59
CA ASP A 85 16.20 5.07 -0.73
C ASP A 85 15.64 5.20 0.69
N HIS A 86 15.42 4.08 1.37
CA HIS A 86 14.96 4.07 2.77
C HIS A 86 15.83 4.94 3.68
N LYS A 87 17.16 4.98 3.47
CA LYS A 87 18.11 5.81 4.25
C LYS A 87 17.90 7.32 4.11
N GLU A 88 17.19 7.76 3.07
CA GLU A 88 16.89 9.19 2.87
C GLU A 88 15.71 9.67 3.74
N ILE A 89 14.85 8.73 4.17
CA ILE A 89 13.60 9.07 4.85
C ILE A 89 13.47 8.44 6.24
N MET A 90 14.23 7.38 6.54
CA MET A 90 14.11 6.60 7.79
C MET A 90 15.31 6.82 8.72
N PRO A 91 15.14 6.74 10.04
CA PRO A 91 16.24 6.81 11.00
C PRO A 91 17.13 5.57 10.92
N ALA A 92 18.40 5.73 11.28
CA ALA A 92 19.40 4.67 11.15
C ALA A 92 19.07 3.39 11.94
N GLU A 93 18.44 3.55 13.12
CA GLU A 93 18.01 2.43 13.97
C GLU A 93 16.91 1.56 13.37
N SER A 94 16.21 2.06 12.33
CA SER A 94 15.19 1.29 11.59
C SER A 94 15.77 0.55 10.39
N LEU A 95 17.04 0.76 10.06
CA LEU A 95 17.66 0.22 8.84
C LEU A 95 18.54 -1.04 9.15
N PRO A 96 18.57 -2.02 8.24
CA PRO A 96 17.74 -2.16 7.05
C PRO A 96 16.28 -2.51 7.43
N CYS A 97 15.30 -2.01 6.66
CA CYS A 97 13.88 -2.19 6.96
C CYS A 97 13.19 -3.08 5.93
N PHE A 98 12.56 -4.16 6.40
CA PHE A 98 11.73 -5.11 5.63
C PHE A 98 10.26 -5.04 6.08
N ASN A 99 9.90 -3.99 6.82
CA ASN A 99 8.58 -3.73 7.37
C ASN A 99 7.89 -2.60 6.60
N SER A 100 7.08 -2.95 5.59
CA SER A 100 6.33 -1.94 4.82
C SER A 100 5.45 -1.06 5.71
N THR A 101 4.92 -1.60 6.83
CA THR A 101 4.12 -0.81 7.79
C THR A 101 4.94 0.32 8.39
N LEU A 102 6.19 0.06 8.77
CA LEU A 102 7.07 1.09 9.32
C LEU A 102 7.53 2.08 8.24
N ILE A 103 7.88 1.62 7.04
CA ILE A 103 8.28 2.48 5.92
C ILE A 103 7.17 3.50 5.61
N GLU A 104 5.91 3.06 5.62
CA GLU A 104 4.73 3.89 5.37
C GLU A 104 4.60 5.07 6.37
N HIS A 105 5.19 4.98 7.57
CA HIS A 105 5.20 6.06 8.56
C HIS A 105 6.20 7.19 8.23
N TYR A 106 7.11 6.98 7.29
CA TYR A 106 8.12 7.95 6.90
C TYR A 106 7.89 8.60 5.53
N LEU A 107 6.73 8.36 4.90
CA LEU A 107 6.42 8.92 3.57
C LEU A 107 6.39 10.46 3.57
N ASP A 108 6.02 11.09 4.67
CA ASP A 108 6.05 12.55 4.81
C ASP A 108 7.47 13.14 4.78
N LYS A 109 8.52 12.30 4.91
CA LYS A 109 9.93 12.68 4.84
C LYS A 109 10.50 12.67 3.43
N ILE A 110 9.76 12.19 2.43
CA ILE A 110 10.23 12.15 1.04
C ILE A 110 10.54 13.58 0.56
N PRO A 111 11.79 13.83 0.10
CA PRO A 111 12.19 15.15 -0.39
C PRO A 111 11.41 15.56 -1.62
N GLY A 112 10.81 16.75 -1.60
CA GLY A 112 10.05 17.28 -2.74
C GLY A 112 8.64 16.70 -2.94
N LEU A 113 8.16 15.81 -2.05
CA LEU A 113 6.79 15.30 -2.06
C LEU A 113 5.80 16.45 -1.86
N SER A 114 4.77 16.52 -2.73
CA SER A 114 3.70 17.53 -2.65
C SER A 114 2.79 17.31 -1.44
N GLU A 115 2.00 18.34 -1.09
CA GLU A 115 0.99 18.23 -0.03
C GLU A 115 -0.04 17.15 -0.31
N HIS A 116 -0.52 17.10 -1.56
CA HIS A 116 -1.45 16.07 -2.02
C HIS A 116 -0.67 14.97 -2.69
N PHE A 117 -0.84 13.75 -2.20
CA PHE A 117 -0.21 12.60 -2.85
C PHE A 117 -1.06 11.34 -2.76
N LEU A 118 -0.79 10.44 -3.67
CA LEU A 118 -1.36 9.11 -3.72
C LEU A 118 -0.31 8.10 -3.26
N PHE A 119 -0.75 7.06 -2.58
CA PHE A 119 0.07 5.93 -2.19
C PHE A 119 -0.41 4.67 -2.91
N SER A 120 0.50 3.92 -3.48
CA SER A 120 0.25 2.66 -4.17
C SER A 120 1.30 1.62 -3.80
N ASN A 121 0.91 0.35 -3.82
CA ASN A 121 1.86 -0.74 -4.00
C ASN A 121 2.03 -1.03 -5.50
N ASP A 122 3.04 -1.80 -5.86
CA ASP A 122 3.37 -2.19 -7.22
C ASP A 122 2.29 -3.07 -7.89
N ASP A 123 1.49 -3.80 -7.08
CA ASP A 123 0.40 -4.69 -7.50
C ASP A 123 -0.98 -4.00 -7.64
N MET A 124 -1.01 -2.66 -7.62
CA MET A 124 -2.24 -1.85 -7.72
C MET A 124 -2.32 -1.10 -9.05
N TYR A 125 -3.49 -1.11 -9.68
CA TYR A 125 -3.70 -0.62 -11.04
C TYR A 125 -4.93 0.25 -11.16
N ILE A 126 -4.87 1.25 -12.04
CA ILE A 126 -6.02 2.00 -12.52
C ILE A 126 -6.52 1.33 -13.81
N ASN A 127 -7.82 1.05 -13.90
CA ASN A 127 -8.42 0.34 -15.04
C ASN A 127 -9.35 1.22 -15.88
N GLN A 128 -9.64 2.43 -15.40
CA GLN A 128 -10.50 3.40 -16.09
C GLN A 128 -9.95 4.81 -15.90
N PRO A 129 -10.27 5.76 -16.82
CA PRO A 129 -9.84 7.15 -16.67
C PRO A 129 -10.28 7.74 -15.33
N VAL A 130 -9.35 8.38 -14.63
CA VAL A 130 -9.58 9.08 -13.37
C VAL A 130 -9.11 10.53 -13.45
N THR A 131 -9.68 11.36 -12.61
CA THR A 131 -9.29 12.77 -12.48
C THR A 131 -8.82 13.07 -11.05
N PRO A 132 -8.16 14.20 -10.79
CA PRO A 132 -7.88 14.64 -9.43
C PRO A 132 -9.08 14.58 -8.48
N ALA A 133 -10.29 14.88 -8.99
CA ALA A 133 -11.53 14.82 -8.21
C ALA A 133 -11.93 13.39 -7.78
N THR A 134 -11.36 12.35 -8.38
CA THR A 134 -11.51 10.97 -7.90
C THR A 134 -10.85 10.79 -6.53
N PHE A 135 -9.79 11.53 -6.22
CA PHE A 135 -8.97 11.33 -5.03
C PHE A 135 -9.10 12.46 -4.01
N PHE A 136 -9.40 13.68 -4.48
CA PHE A 136 -9.52 14.86 -3.61
C PHE A 136 -10.80 15.62 -3.96
N ALA A 137 -11.56 15.97 -2.93
CA ALA A 137 -12.78 16.76 -3.06
C ALA A 137 -12.48 18.22 -3.44
N ALA A 138 -13.53 18.99 -3.75
CA ALA A 138 -13.38 20.40 -4.16
C ALA A 138 -12.73 21.30 -3.11
N ASP A 139 -12.81 20.92 -1.84
CA ASP A 139 -12.14 21.61 -0.70
C ASP A 139 -10.67 21.20 -0.54
N GLY A 140 -10.14 20.33 -1.41
CA GLY A 140 -8.78 19.82 -1.38
C GLY A 140 -8.56 18.69 -0.38
N LEU A 141 -9.58 18.23 0.35
CA LEU A 141 -9.45 17.12 1.28
C LEU A 141 -9.49 15.75 0.59
N PRO A 142 -8.79 14.74 1.10
CA PRO A 142 -8.74 13.42 0.51
C PRO A 142 -10.09 12.70 0.61
N ILE A 143 -10.44 11.97 -0.44
CA ILE A 143 -11.55 11.01 -0.45
C ILE A 143 -11.00 9.67 0.05
N LEU A 144 -11.46 9.26 1.22
CA LEU A 144 -10.97 8.08 1.93
C LEU A 144 -11.84 6.87 1.58
N TYR A 145 -11.35 6.06 0.66
CA TYR A 145 -12.06 4.88 0.16
C TYR A 145 -11.96 3.71 1.14
N MET A 146 -13.10 3.30 1.69
CA MET A 146 -13.18 2.29 2.74
C MET A 146 -14.18 1.17 2.43
N ASN A 147 -13.86 -0.04 2.84
CA ASN A 147 -14.82 -1.13 2.91
C ASN A 147 -15.69 -0.98 4.17
N ARG A 148 -17.00 -0.95 3.99
CA ARG A 148 -17.95 -0.92 5.11
C ARG A 148 -17.86 -2.23 5.89
N LYS A 149 -17.62 -2.15 7.19
CA LYS A 149 -17.56 -3.30 8.11
C LYS A 149 -18.33 -2.96 9.39
N PRO A 150 -19.67 -3.04 9.36
CA PRO A 150 -20.48 -2.77 10.54
C PRO A 150 -20.13 -3.74 11.67
N PHE A 151 -20.20 -3.27 12.91
CA PHE A 151 -19.93 -4.06 14.11
C PHE A 151 -18.54 -4.71 14.18
N ARG A 152 -17.55 -4.19 13.42
CA ARG A 152 -16.22 -4.81 13.30
C ARG A 152 -15.54 -5.02 14.66
N LYS A 153 -15.61 -4.05 15.58
CA LYS A 153 -14.99 -4.17 16.91
C LYS A 153 -15.52 -5.40 17.64
N LEU A 154 -16.84 -5.56 17.68
CA LEU A 154 -17.49 -6.72 18.29
C LEU A 154 -17.15 -8.03 17.55
N ALA A 155 -17.16 -8.01 16.24
CA ALA A 155 -16.83 -9.17 15.42
C ALA A 155 -15.39 -9.66 15.61
N LEU A 156 -14.42 -8.74 15.72
CA LEU A 156 -13.02 -9.07 16.00
C LEU A 156 -12.86 -9.61 17.42
N TRP A 157 -13.50 -8.96 18.40
CA TRP A 157 -13.50 -9.43 19.78
C TRP A 157 -14.09 -10.84 19.90
N PHE A 158 -15.25 -11.09 19.27
CA PHE A 158 -15.89 -12.40 19.30
C PHE A 158 -15.04 -13.50 18.65
N ARG A 159 -14.36 -13.16 17.54
CA ARG A 159 -13.46 -14.08 16.85
C ARG A 159 -12.26 -14.49 17.72
N ASP A 160 -11.67 -13.51 18.41
CA ASP A 160 -10.47 -13.68 19.22
C ASP A 160 -10.79 -14.40 20.54
N ASN A 161 -11.86 -13.98 21.24
CA ASN A 161 -12.17 -14.43 22.61
C ASN A 161 -13.15 -15.61 22.68
N VAL A 162 -14.05 -15.75 21.71
CA VAL A 162 -15.10 -16.78 21.75
C VAL A 162 -14.79 -17.92 20.79
N LYS A 163 -14.39 -17.62 19.55
CA LYS A 163 -14.07 -18.65 18.55
C LYS A 163 -12.66 -19.22 18.67
N GLY A 164 -11.79 -18.64 19.50
CA GLY A 164 -10.39 -19.05 19.63
C GLY A 164 -9.61 -19.04 18.31
N LYS A 165 -10.04 -18.23 17.31
CA LYS A 165 -9.37 -18.09 16.01
C LYS A 165 -8.51 -16.84 16.04
N PRO A 166 -7.17 -16.96 16.17
CA PRO A 166 -6.30 -15.80 16.26
C PRO A 166 -6.44 -14.92 15.01
N LEU A 167 -6.34 -13.61 15.23
CA LEU A 167 -6.31 -12.64 14.14
C LEU A 167 -5.01 -12.80 13.36
N SER A 168 -5.10 -12.69 12.02
CA SER A 168 -3.89 -12.56 11.21
C SER A 168 -3.13 -11.27 11.59
N MET A 169 -1.82 -11.26 11.35
CA MET A 169 -0.95 -10.09 11.56
C MET A 169 -1.58 -8.82 10.99
N TYR A 170 -2.02 -8.86 9.74
CA TYR A 170 -2.67 -7.73 9.07
C TYR A 170 -3.93 -7.22 9.79
N LEU A 171 -4.76 -8.10 10.34
CA LEU A 171 -5.94 -7.69 11.10
C LEU A 171 -5.58 -7.09 12.46
N LYS A 172 -4.51 -7.56 13.09
CA LYS A 172 -4.00 -7.01 14.37
C LYS A 172 -3.54 -5.56 14.17
N ILE A 173 -2.66 -5.31 13.20
CA ILE A 173 -2.08 -3.97 12.98
C ILE A 173 -3.14 -2.93 12.54
N ILE A 174 -4.19 -3.32 11.79
CA ILE A 174 -5.32 -2.43 11.48
C ILE A 174 -6.17 -2.18 12.74
N ARG A 175 -6.37 -3.20 13.59
CA ARG A 175 -7.08 -3.04 14.85
C ARG A 175 -6.33 -2.05 15.76
N ASN A 176 -5.01 -2.18 15.87
CA ASN A 176 -4.17 -1.27 16.65
C ASN A 176 -4.36 0.18 16.20
N ALA A 177 -4.41 0.44 14.89
CA ALA A 177 -4.67 1.78 14.35
C ALA A 177 -6.06 2.32 14.75
N ALA A 178 -7.10 1.48 14.70
CA ALA A 178 -8.46 1.90 15.09
C ALA A 178 -8.60 2.12 16.61
N GLU A 179 -7.98 1.26 17.42
CA GLU A 179 -7.96 1.38 18.88
C GLU A 179 -7.15 2.60 19.34
N LEU A 180 -6.02 2.89 18.68
CA LEU A 180 -5.25 4.09 18.97
C LEU A 180 -6.07 5.36 18.72
N VAL A 181 -6.77 5.45 17.59
CA VAL A 181 -7.62 6.62 17.31
C VAL A 181 -8.82 6.67 18.26
N GLU A 182 -9.44 5.54 18.59
CA GLU A 182 -10.51 5.51 19.61
C GLU A 182 -10.05 6.05 20.97
N LYS A 183 -8.84 5.66 21.40
CA LYS A 183 -8.27 6.12 22.70
C LYS A 183 -8.19 7.64 22.79
N TYR A 184 -7.83 8.31 21.68
CA TYR A 184 -7.59 9.77 21.69
C TYR A 184 -8.77 10.62 21.21
N TYR A 185 -9.66 10.03 20.41
CA TYR A 185 -10.79 10.76 19.80
C TYR A 185 -12.17 10.22 20.20
N GLY A 186 -12.23 9.13 20.97
CA GLY A 186 -13.48 8.53 21.42
C GLY A 186 -14.27 7.80 20.33
N THR A 187 -13.75 7.68 19.12
CA THR A 187 -14.44 7.05 17.99
C THR A 187 -13.64 5.88 17.40
N TYR A 188 -14.26 4.69 17.39
CA TYR A 188 -13.69 3.50 16.75
C TYR A 188 -14.07 3.44 15.27
N TYR A 189 -13.11 3.61 14.39
CA TYR A 189 -13.32 3.46 12.94
C TYR A 189 -13.23 2.00 12.53
N GLY A 190 -14.38 1.32 12.45
CA GLY A 190 -14.47 -0.10 12.08
C GLY A 190 -14.31 -0.38 10.59
N CYS A 191 -14.41 0.63 9.74
CA CYS A 191 -14.18 0.47 8.29
C CYS A 191 -12.72 0.10 8.02
N LYS A 192 -12.49 -0.62 6.92
CA LYS A 192 -11.15 -1.06 6.50
C LYS A 192 -10.79 -0.32 5.22
N PRO A 193 -9.57 0.25 5.07
CA PRO A 193 -9.13 0.79 3.80
C PRO A 193 -9.34 -0.22 2.67
N HIS A 194 -9.74 0.24 1.50
CA HIS A 194 -9.73 -0.60 0.31
C HIS A 194 -8.29 -0.96 -0.03
N HIS A 195 -8.06 -2.10 -0.63
CA HIS A 195 -6.69 -2.50 -0.96
C HIS A 195 -6.37 -2.03 -2.38
N ASN A 196 -6.19 -0.73 -2.54
CA ASN A 196 -5.87 -0.04 -3.79
C ASN A 196 -5.24 1.32 -3.48
N ILE A 197 -5.14 2.19 -4.49
CA ILE A 197 -4.48 3.50 -4.40
C ILE A 197 -5.23 4.39 -3.40
N ASP A 198 -4.54 4.83 -2.36
CA ASP A 198 -5.06 5.69 -1.30
C ASP A 198 -4.58 7.14 -1.46
N SER A 199 -5.42 8.12 -1.10
CA SER A 199 -5.10 9.56 -1.12
C SER A 199 -4.76 10.08 0.27
N TYR A 200 -3.72 10.93 0.35
CA TYR A 200 -3.22 11.50 1.59
C TYR A 200 -2.85 12.99 1.45
N LEU A 201 -2.89 13.70 2.58
CA LEU A 201 -2.20 14.98 2.77
C LEU A 201 -0.91 14.74 3.58
N LYS A 202 0.20 15.26 3.09
CA LYS A 202 1.50 15.20 3.78
C LYS A 202 1.41 15.80 5.19
N SER A 203 0.73 16.93 5.32
CA SER A 203 0.49 17.59 6.62
C SER A 203 -0.28 16.71 7.60
N THR A 204 -1.23 15.90 7.13
CA THR A 204 -1.99 14.97 7.99
C THR A 204 -1.09 13.85 8.52
N ILE A 205 -0.19 13.31 7.69
CA ILE A 205 0.77 12.30 8.14
C ILE A 205 1.72 12.92 9.17
N THR A 206 2.31 14.08 8.87
CA THR A 206 3.21 14.78 9.79
C THR A 206 2.54 15.11 11.13
N PHE A 207 1.30 15.59 11.10
CA PHE A 207 0.51 15.84 12.30
C PHE A 207 0.30 14.57 13.12
N THR A 208 -0.11 13.49 12.46
CA THR A 208 -0.38 12.20 13.12
C THR A 208 0.89 11.62 13.74
N ASN A 209 2.02 11.66 13.02
CA ASN A 209 3.32 11.20 13.51
C ASN A 209 3.77 11.97 14.77
N ARG A 210 3.59 13.28 14.79
CA ARG A 210 3.90 14.10 15.99
C ARG A 210 2.95 13.79 17.14
N LYS A 211 1.66 13.66 16.87
CA LYS A 211 0.63 13.39 17.89
C LYS A 211 0.83 12.06 18.57
N PHE A 212 1.24 11.04 17.83
CA PHE A 212 1.40 9.65 18.30
C PHE A 212 2.87 9.20 18.37
N GLU A 213 3.81 10.13 18.49
CA GLU A 213 5.24 9.83 18.55
C GLU A 213 5.58 8.77 19.60
N LYS A 214 4.96 8.84 20.79
CA LYS A 214 5.16 7.88 21.88
C LYS A 214 4.61 6.49 21.55
N GLU A 215 3.50 6.42 20.85
CA GLU A 215 2.85 5.18 20.44
C GLU A 215 3.54 4.53 19.23
N PHE A 216 4.21 5.33 18.40
CA PHE A 216 4.95 4.84 17.24
C PHE A 216 6.41 4.52 17.56
N SER A 217 7.00 5.11 18.60
CA SER A 217 8.40 4.85 18.95
C SER A 217 8.74 3.37 19.18
N PRO A 218 7.86 2.50 19.72
CA PRO A 218 8.16 1.07 19.83
C PRO A 218 8.32 0.35 18.49
N MET A 219 7.77 0.91 17.40
CA MET A 219 7.88 0.33 16.06
C MET A 219 9.24 0.60 15.41
N VAL A 220 9.96 1.64 15.83
CA VAL A 220 11.21 2.09 15.20
C VAL A 220 12.24 0.96 15.04
N PRO A 221 12.47 0.06 16.03
CA PRO A 221 13.39 -1.07 15.88
C PRO A 221 12.78 -2.30 15.18
N HIS A 222 11.53 -2.21 14.65
CA HIS A 222 10.89 -3.36 14.00
C HIS A 222 11.35 -3.51 12.54
N HIS A 223 12.48 -4.16 12.33
CA HIS A 223 12.98 -4.45 10.98
C HIS A 223 12.02 -5.29 10.13
N VAL A 224 11.13 -6.05 10.75
CA VAL A 224 10.03 -6.81 10.14
C VAL A 224 8.72 -6.48 10.83
N ARG A 225 7.60 -6.74 10.16
CA ARG A 225 6.27 -6.47 10.69
C ARG A 225 6.02 -7.21 12.00
N ALA A 226 5.60 -6.49 13.02
CA ALA A 226 5.26 -6.99 14.34
C ALA A 226 3.75 -6.87 14.65
N ALA A 227 3.26 -7.64 15.61
CA ALA A 227 1.82 -7.71 15.92
C ALA A 227 1.29 -6.42 16.58
N ASP A 228 2.16 -5.65 17.17
CA ASP A 228 1.91 -4.37 17.82
C ASP A 228 2.15 -3.16 16.91
N ASP A 229 2.60 -3.36 15.68
CA ASP A 229 2.67 -2.30 14.69
C ASP A 229 1.32 -1.61 14.50
N VAL A 230 1.35 -0.34 14.13
CA VAL A 230 0.17 0.47 13.78
C VAL A 230 0.15 0.70 12.28
N GLN A 231 -0.86 0.16 11.58
CA GLN A 231 -0.96 0.23 10.13
C GLN A 231 -1.36 1.64 9.65
N ARG A 232 -0.90 2.07 8.46
CA ARG A 232 -1.15 3.40 7.86
C ARG A 232 -2.63 3.84 7.83
N SER A 233 -3.61 2.94 8.03
CA SER A 233 -5.02 3.31 8.22
C SER A 233 -5.23 4.31 9.36
N VAL A 234 -4.27 4.44 10.29
CA VAL A 234 -4.28 5.47 11.34
C VAL A 234 -4.38 6.88 10.74
N TYR A 235 -3.71 7.15 9.62
CA TYR A 235 -3.76 8.46 8.96
C TYR A 235 -5.15 8.78 8.43
N SER A 236 -5.81 7.80 7.80
CA SER A 236 -7.17 7.94 7.32
C SER A 236 -8.16 8.10 8.47
N TYR A 237 -7.99 7.36 9.57
CA TYR A 237 -8.86 7.48 10.74
C TYR A 237 -8.67 8.82 11.46
N VAL A 238 -7.42 9.32 11.56
CA VAL A 238 -7.14 10.67 12.08
C VAL A 238 -7.72 11.74 11.18
N ALA A 239 -7.56 11.62 9.85
CA ALA A 239 -8.18 12.54 8.92
C ALA A 239 -9.70 12.64 9.10
N LEU A 240 -10.39 11.50 9.32
CA LEU A 240 -11.82 11.49 9.62
C LEU A 240 -12.13 12.13 10.97
N ALA A 241 -11.36 11.81 12.01
CA ALA A 241 -11.57 12.37 13.36
C ALA A 241 -11.36 13.88 13.41
N GLU A 242 -10.35 14.38 12.67
CA GLU A 242 -10.03 15.81 12.52
C GLU A 242 -10.90 16.52 11.47
N LYS A 243 -11.85 15.82 10.81
CA LYS A 243 -12.68 16.35 9.70
C LYS A 243 -11.84 16.86 8.52
N LYS A 244 -10.71 16.22 8.26
CA LYS A 244 -9.76 16.50 7.18
C LYS A 244 -9.79 15.44 6.07
N GLY A 245 -10.93 14.81 5.84
CA GLY A 245 -11.12 13.81 4.80
C GLY A 245 -12.58 13.39 4.67
N HIS A 246 -12.95 12.94 3.49
CA HIS A 246 -14.31 12.53 3.15
C HIS A 246 -14.38 11.00 3.06
N LEU A 247 -15.19 10.38 3.92
CA LEU A 247 -15.40 8.93 3.90
C LEU A 247 -16.27 8.51 2.72
N HIS A 248 -15.75 7.61 1.90
CA HIS A 248 -16.48 6.98 0.81
C HIS A 248 -16.43 5.45 0.89
N TYR A 249 -17.58 4.79 0.90
CA TYR A 249 -17.63 3.33 0.90
C TYR A 249 -17.58 2.77 -0.52
N VAL A 250 -16.62 1.86 -0.75
CA VAL A 250 -16.41 1.25 -2.07
C VAL A 250 -17.33 0.07 -2.34
N SER A 251 -17.64 -0.14 -3.63
CA SER A 251 -18.23 -1.34 -4.17
C SER A 251 -17.22 -2.11 -5.03
N HIS A 252 -17.57 -3.31 -5.49
CA HIS A 252 -16.74 -4.09 -6.43
C HIS A 252 -16.55 -3.41 -7.79
N LYS A 253 -17.44 -2.48 -8.18
CA LYS A 253 -17.28 -1.63 -9.38
C LYS A 253 -16.28 -0.49 -9.18
N HIS A 254 -15.98 -0.14 -7.93
CA HIS A 254 -15.00 0.89 -7.64
C HIS A 254 -13.62 0.28 -7.38
N SER A 255 -13.55 -0.75 -6.53
CA SER A 255 -12.29 -1.36 -6.11
C SER A 255 -12.45 -2.88 -6.05
N PHE A 256 -11.60 -3.58 -6.79
CA PHE A 256 -11.64 -5.04 -6.90
C PHE A 256 -10.29 -5.65 -6.52
N ARG A 257 -10.33 -6.83 -5.90
CA ARG A 257 -9.13 -7.60 -5.59
C ARG A 257 -9.14 -8.90 -6.37
N LEU A 258 -8.15 -9.09 -7.21
CA LEU A 258 -7.82 -10.35 -7.84
C LEU A 258 -6.82 -11.13 -6.96
N HIS A 259 -7.03 -12.42 -6.82
CA HIS A 259 -6.04 -13.36 -6.36
C HIS A 259 -5.60 -14.15 -7.58
N ILE A 260 -4.30 -14.16 -7.90
CA ILE A 260 -3.79 -14.69 -9.17
C ILE A 260 -4.04 -16.19 -9.35
N ASP A 261 -4.15 -16.95 -8.24
CA ASP A 261 -4.49 -18.37 -8.17
C ASP A 261 -5.99 -18.66 -8.26
N ASN A 262 -6.85 -17.64 -8.34
CA ASN A 262 -8.31 -17.81 -8.41
C ASN A 262 -8.89 -17.32 -9.75
N HIS A 263 -8.86 -18.18 -10.76
CA HIS A 263 -9.27 -17.86 -12.13
C HIS A 263 -10.73 -17.37 -12.25
N LYS A 264 -11.64 -17.77 -11.34
CA LYS A 264 -13.04 -17.29 -11.34
C LYS A 264 -13.16 -15.77 -11.03
N LEU A 265 -12.12 -15.17 -10.43
CA LEU A 265 -12.13 -13.74 -10.16
C LEU A 265 -11.86 -12.91 -11.42
N TYR A 266 -11.19 -13.46 -12.44
CA TYR A 266 -10.96 -12.77 -13.71
C TYR A 266 -12.30 -12.55 -14.46
N GLU A 267 -13.20 -13.55 -14.49
CA GLU A 267 -14.53 -13.39 -15.06
C GLU A 267 -15.35 -12.32 -14.33
N LYS A 268 -15.29 -12.31 -12.99
CA LYS A 268 -15.96 -11.28 -12.17
C LYS A 268 -15.35 -9.90 -12.38
N PHE A 269 -14.03 -9.82 -12.57
CA PHE A 269 -13.36 -8.56 -12.88
C PHE A 269 -13.90 -7.95 -14.18
N GLU A 270 -14.00 -8.75 -15.26
CA GLU A 270 -14.56 -8.29 -16.53
C GLU A 270 -16.04 -7.86 -16.37
N GLN A 271 -16.82 -8.60 -15.60
CA GLN A 271 -18.23 -8.27 -15.33
C GLN A 271 -18.39 -6.96 -14.54
N TYR A 272 -17.55 -6.73 -13.51
CA TYR A 272 -17.63 -5.53 -12.68
C TYR A 272 -16.97 -4.32 -13.33
N ASN A 273 -15.96 -4.55 -14.16
CA ASN A 273 -15.13 -3.52 -14.79
C ASN A 273 -14.76 -2.40 -13.80
N PRO A 274 -14.00 -2.69 -12.73
CA PRO A 274 -13.75 -1.77 -11.64
C PRO A 274 -12.87 -0.60 -12.06
N VAL A 275 -12.95 0.52 -11.34
CA VAL A 275 -12.05 1.68 -11.53
C VAL A 275 -10.63 1.32 -11.11
N PHE A 276 -10.48 0.67 -9.96
CA PHE A 276 -9.20 0.22 -9.42
C PHE A 276 -9.19 -1.29 -9.19
N PHE A 277 -8.05 -1.90 -9.39
CA PHE A 277 -7.87 -3.28 -8.98
C PHE A 277 -6.46 -3.54 -8.43
N CYS A 278 -6.34 -4.59 -7.63
CA CYS A 278 -5.10 -5.09 -7.10
C CYS A 278 -4.98 -6.58 -7.46
N MET A 279 -3.79 -7.03 -7.84
CA MET A 279 -3.50 -8.43 -8.12
C MET A 279 -2.61 -9.00 -7.03
N ASN A 280 -3.22 -9.72 -6.09
CA ASN A 280 -2.49 -10.31 -4.99
C ASN A 280 -1.90 -11.67 -5.36
N ASP A 281 -0.60 -11.82 -5.21
CA ASP A 281 0.06 -13.13 -5.14
C ASP A 281 -0.24 -13.78 -3.77
N SER A 282 -0.14 -15.09 -3.70
CA SER A 282 -0.42 -15.89 -2.51
C SER A 282 0.58 -17.02 -2.32
N GLU A 283 0.59 -17.61 -1.14
CA GLU A 283 1.39 -18.82 -0.86
C GLU A 283 0.94 -20.05 -1.66
N PHE A 284 -0.25 -19.99 -2.28
CA PHE A 284 -0.83 -21.08 -3.08
C PHE A 284 -0.58 -20.89 -4.58
N ALA A 285 -0.20 -19.69 -5.02
CA ALA A 285 0.06 -19.40 -6.42
C ALA A 285 1.33 -20.10 -6.90
N ASN A 286 1.25 -20.69 -8.10
CA ASN A 286 2.37 -21.33 -8.79
C ASN A 286 2.90 -20.43 -9.93
N ASP A 287 3.96 -20.90 -10.61
CA ASP A 287 4.59 -20.10 -11.68
C ASP A 287 3.68 -19.95 -12.92
N ALA A 288 2.74 -20.88 -13.16
CA ALA A 288 1.74 -20.74 -14.23
C ALA A 288 0.71 -19.64 -13.89
N ASP A 289 0.28 -19.54 -12.63
CA ASP A 289 -0.61 -18.48 -12.16
C ASP A 289 0.05 -17.12 -12.30
N ARG A 290 1.35 -16.99 -11.92
CA ARG A 290 2.13 -15.76 -12.10
C ARG A 290 2.26 -15.36 -13.55
N LYS A 291 2.56 -16.36 -14.43
CA LYS A 291 2.60 -16.12 -15.87
C LYS A 291 1.26 -15.64 -16.42
N ALA A 292 0.16 -16.29 -16.05
CA ALA A 292 -1.19 -15.90 -16.48
C ALA A 292 -1.56 -14.48 -15.99
N ALA A 293 -1.11 -14.10 -14.79
CA ALA A 293 -1.29 -12.75 -14.26
C ALA A 293 -0.56 -11.70 -15.11
N ILE A 294 0.68 -11.97 -15.50
CA ILE A 294 1.45 -11.09 -16.38
C ILE A 294 0.84 -11.03 -17.79
N ASP A 295 0.44 -12.15 -18.37
CA ASP A 295 -0.24 -12.19 -19.66
C ASP A 295 -1.55 -11.36 -19.64
N PHE A 296 -2.29 -11.41 -18.53
CA PHE A 296 -3.47 -10.58 -18.31
C PHE A 296 -3.11 -9.08 -18.24
N LEU A 297 -2.10 -8.70 -17.47
CA LEU A 297 -1.64 -7.31 -17.36
C LEU A 297 -1.14 -6.77 -18.70
N GLU A 298 -0.39 -7.57 -19.46
CA GLU A 298 0.06 -7.20 -20.81
C GLU A 298 -1.12 -6.98 -21.78
N SER A 299 -2.18 -7.79 -21.65
CA SER A 299 -3.42 -7.60 -22.45
C SER A 299 -4.16 -6.30 -22.09
N LYS A 300 -4.12 -5.89 -20.82
CA LYS A 300 -4.76 -4.64 -20.34
C LYS A 300 -3.92 -3.40 -20.64
N PHE A 301 -2.60 -3.50 -20.53
CA PHE A 301 -1.65 -2.40 -20.66
C PHE A 301 -0.53 -2.75 -21.67
N PRO A 302 -0.85 -2.96 -22.95
CA PRO A 302 0.12 -3.47 -23.94
C PRO A 302 1.14 -2.40 -24.37
N LYS A 303 0.80 -1.11 -24.23
CA LYS A 303 1.66 -0.03 -24.67
C LYS A 303 2.73 0.27 -23.63
N LYS A 304 4.01 0.21 -24.05
CA LYS A 304 5.15 0.65 -23.25
C LYS A 304 5.00 2.11 -22.84
N SER A 305 5.25 2.41 -21.58
CA SER A 305 5.15 3.76 -21.04
C SER A 305 6.44 4.58 -21.23
N GLU A 306 6.34 5.90 -21.09
CA GLU A 306 7.52 6.80 -21.06
C GLU A 306 8.47 6.52 -19.87
N PHE A 307 7.99 5.77 -18.90
CA PHE A 307 8.74 5.38 -17.70
C PHE A 307 9.61 4.13 -17.90
N GLU A 308 9.56 3.53 -19.07
CA GLU A 308 10.37 2.36 -19.45
C GLU A 308 11.49 2.76 -20.42
N LYS A 309 12.70 2.16 -20.24
CA LYS A 309 13.84 2.31 -21.18
C LYS A 309 13.55 1.72 -22.55
#